data_2b99dc89a0a8b80dd318d1c35fc87477
#
_entry.id   2b99dc89a0a8b80dd318d1c35fc87477
#
_cell.length_a   1.000
_cell.length_b   1.000
_cell.length_c   1.000
_cell.angle_alpha   90.00
_cell.angle_beta   90.00
_cell.angle_gamma   90.00
#
_symmetry.space_group_name_H-M   'P 1'
#
loop_
_entity.id
_entity.type
_entity.pdbx_description
1 polymer ?
#
loop_
_entity_poly.entity_id
_entity_poly.type
_entity_poly.pdbx_seq_one_letter_code
_entity_poly.pdbx_strand_id
1 'polypeptide(L)'
;MKIRLFTWLALLMFAHLPASLAQSACPGIHVQILNIRNSTGTVACALFESPAGFPVEYLHSATNVMVIKIRKSQARCDFEDIPKGTYAMAVVHDENMNGKLDTNWLGIPTEGYGFSNDAKGLLGAPSFSAASFPYDGQNLDMTMSLHY
;
A
#
# COMPACT_ATOMS: atom_id res chain seq x y z
N MET A 1 51.78 58.14 -24.28
CA MET A 1 51.36 56.80 -24.63
C MET A 1 50.78 56.19 -23.38
N LYS A 2 49.41 56.16 -23.23
CA LYS A 2 48.73 55.69 -22.01
C LYS A 2 48.17 54.28 -22.27
N ILE A 3 48.77 53.31 -21.65
CA ILE A 3 48.32 51.87 -21.69
C ILE A 3 47.17 51.71 -20.73
N ARG A 4 45.98 51.37 -21.22
CA ARG A 4 44.83 51.00 -20.40
C ARG A 4 44.85 49.48 -20.19
N LEU A 5 45.10 49.04 -18.95
CA LEU A 5 44.88 47.67 -18.52
C LEU A 5 43.36 47.41 -18.40
N PHE A 6 42.83 46.49 -19.20
CA PHE A 6 41.48 45.93 -19.04
C PHE A 6 41.60 44.70 -18.13
N THR A 7 41.17 44.86 -16.89
CA THR A 7 40.98 43.72 -15.96
C THR A 7 39.67 43.03 -16.28
N TRP A 8 39.76 41.78 -16.78
CA TRP A 8 38.62 40.91 -16.96
C TRP A 8 38.30 40.28 -15.60
N LEU A 9 37.15 40.65 -15.01
CA LEU A 9 36.60 40.04 -13.81
C LEU A 9 35.76 38.82 -14.25
N ALA A 10 36.33 37.63 -14.16
CA ALA A 10 35.61 36.38 -14.42
C ALA A 10 34.68 36.09 -13.25
N LEU A 11 33.35 36.31 -13.45
CA LEU A 11 32.30 35.97 -12.49
C LEU A 11 32.02 34.46 -12.55
N LEU A 12 32.61 33.70 -11.63
CA LEU A 12 32.32 32.28 -11.43
C LEU A 12 30.91 32.14 -10.84
N MET A 13 29.90 31.87 -11.69
CA MET A 13 28.61 31.42 -11.25
C MET A 13 28.69 29.95 -10.73
N PHE A 14 28.73 29.78 -9.43
CA PHE A 14 28.51 28.51 -8.81
C PHE A 14 27.03 28.14 -8.96
N ALA A 15 26.73 27.28 -9.93
CA ALA A 15 25.42 26.64 -10.04
C ALA A 15 25.21 25.69 -8.84
N HIS A 16 24.45 26.12 -7.85
CA HIS A 16 24.02 25.28 -6.76
C HIS A 16 22.96 24.32 -7.33
N LEU A 17 23.37 23.10 -7.67
CA LEU A 17 22.43 21.99 -7.89
C LEU A 17 21.77 21.67 -6.54
N PRO A 18 20.43 21.73 -6.44
CA PRO A 18 19.77 21.25 -5.24
C PRO A 18 20.05 19.75 -5.14
N ALA A 19 20.77 19.32 -4.11
CA ALA A 19 20.85 17.92 -3.73
C ALA A 19 19.43 17.48 -3.36
N SER A 20 18.75 16.80 -4.28
CA SER A 20 17.53 16.07 -3.97
C SER A 20 17.93 15.01 -2.96
N LEU A 21 17.58 15.22 -1.69
CA LEU A 21 17.62 14.19 -0.67
C LEU A 21 16.59 13.15 -1.09
N ALA A 22 17.02 12.14 -1.84
CA ALA A 22 16.24 10.94 -2.03
C ALA A 22 16.01 10.36 -0.63
N GLN A 23 14.81 10.56 -0.10
CA GLN A 23 14.36 9.95 1.14
C GLN A 23 14.37 8.44 0.84
N SER A 24 15.37 7.72 1.35
CA SER A 24 15.39 6.28 1.29
C SER A 24 14.17 5.80 2.06
N ALA A 25 13.14 5.36 1.33
CA ALA A 25 12.01 4.68 1.95
C ALA A 25 12.55 3.49 2.74
N CYS A 26 12.09 3.32 3.98
CA CYS A 26 12.42 2.14 4.77
C CYS A 26 11.99 0.90 3.99
N PRO A 27 12.81 -0.18 3.99
CA PRO A 27 12.41 -1.43 3.36
C PRO A 27 11.06 -1.90 3.89
N GLY A 28 10.14 -2.24 3.00
CA GLY A 28 8.79 -2.60 3.41
C GLY A 28 7.89 -2.96 2.24
N ILE A 29 6.66 -3.32 2.56
CA ILE A 29 5.59 -3.58 1.60
C ILE A 29 4.68 -2.36 1.60
N HIS A 30 4.67 -1.63 0.51
CA HIS A 30 3.92 -0.39 0.32
C HIS A 30 2.77 -0.63 -0.65
N VAL A 31 1.55 -0.41 -0.19
CA VAL A 31 0.36 -0.76 -0.97
C VAL A 31 -0.52 0.45 -1.19
N GLN A 32 -0.66 0.86 -2.43
CA GLN A 32 -1.61 1.89 -2.84
C GLN A 32 -2.96 1.24 -3.12
N ILE A 33 -4.01 1.69 -2.43
CA ILE A 33 -5.36 1.16 -2.61
C ILE A 33 -6.11 2.02 -3.62
N LEU A 34 -6.65 1.37 -4.65
CA LEU A 34 -7.37 1.98 -5.76
C LEU A 34 -8.87 1.65 -5.71
N ASN A 35 -9.67 2.41 -6.46
CA ASN A 35 -11.11 2.22 -6.61
C ASN A 35 -11.90 2.32 -5.30
N ILE A 36 -11.44 3.13 -4.35
CA ILE A 36 -12.21 3.41 -3.15
C ILE A 36 -13.40 4.31 -3.55
N ARG A 37 -14.62 3.79 -3.39
CA ARG A 37 -15.84 4.46 -3.90
C ARG A 37 -16.20 5.76 -3.18
N ASN A 38 -15.76 5.92 -1.91
CA ASN A 38 -15.99 7.12 -1.12
C ASN A 38 -14.95 7.23 0.01
N SER A 39 -15.01 8.29 0.83
CA SER A 39 -14.10 8.49 1.96
C SER A 39 -14.75 8.22 3.32
N THR A 40 -15.86 7.48 3.36
CA THR A 40 -16.53 7.07 4.59
C THR A 40 -15.80 5.90 5.22
N GLY A 41 -15.70 5.86 6.54
CA GLY A 41 -15.08 4.75 7.27
C GLY A 41 -13.56 4.69 7.14
N THR A 42 -13.05 3.48 7.05
CA THR A 42 -11.60 3.17 7.03
C THR A 42 -11.28 2.09 5.99
N VAL A 43 -10.01 2.01 5.61
CA VAL A 43 -9.48 0.85 4.89
C VAL A 43 -8.64 0.03 5.86
N ALA A 44 -8.93 -1.25 5.99
CA ALA A 44 -8.11 -2.21 6.71
C ALA A 44 -7.27 -3.02 5.71
N CYS A 45 -5.95 -3.00 5.85
CA CYS A 45 -5.02 -3.85 5.12
C CYS A 45 -4.51 -4.92 6.07
N ALA A 46 -4.64 -6.18 5.70
CA ALA A 46 -4.24 -7.32 6.51
C ALA A 46 -3.23 -8.19 5.75
N LEU A 47 -2.04 -8.35 6.33
CA LEU A 47 -0.95 -9.16 5.78
C LEU A 47 -0.90 -10.50 6.51
N PHE A 48 -0.92 -11.60 5.77
CA PHE A 48 -0.89 -12.98 6.28
C PHE A 48 0.36 -13.69 5.80
N GLU A 49 0.98 -14.48 6.68
CA GLU A 49 2.11 -15.37 6.36
C GLU A 49 1.68 -16.85 6.28
N SER A 50 0.42 -17.14 6.56
CA SER A 50 -0.12 -18.50 6.50
C SER A 50 -1.57 -18.51 6.03
N PRO A 51 -2.10 -19.66 5.54
CA PRO A 51 -3.47 -19.79 5.13
C PRO A 51 -4.49 -19.77 6.29
N ALA A 52 -4.04 -19.88 7.54
CA ALA A 52 -4.92 -19.91 8.70
C ALA A 52 -5.70 -18.60 8.83
N GLY A 53 -7.03 -18.69 8.78
CA GLY A 53 -7.94 -17.54 8.90
C GLY A 53 -7.98 -16.58 7.70
N PHE A 54 -7.14 -16.82 6.68
CA PHE A 54 -7.14 -15.99 5.46
C PHE A 54 -8.40 -16.24 4.62
N PRO A 55 -9.02 -15.18 4.10
CA PRO A 55 -8.85 -13.77 4.39
C PRO A 55 -9.86 -13.25 5.44
N VAL A 56 -10.70 -14.10 5.98
CA VAL A 56 -11.94 -13.73 6.72
C VAL A 56 -11.63 -13.26 8.14
N GLU A 57 -10.71 -13.92 8.81
CA GLU A 57 -10.36 -13.64 10.21
C GLU A 57 -9.19 -12.65 10.33
N TYR A 58 -9.22 -11.57 9.54
CA TYR A 58 -8.07 -10.68 9.40
C TYR A 58 -7.65 -9.99 10.70
N LEU A 59 -8.57 -9.71 11.62
CA LEU A 59 -8.22 -9.10 12.91
C LEU A 59 -7.54 -10.08 13.90
N HIS A 60 -7.67 -11.40 13.69
CA HIS A 60 -7.19 -12.42 14.63
C HIS A 60 -6.05 -13.26 14.07
N SER A 61 -6.04 -13.48 12.75
CA SER A 61 -5.12 -14.44 12.10
C SER A 61 -4.10 -13.76 11.19
N ALA A 62 -4.27 -12.49 10.86
CA ALA A 62 -3.27 -11.76 10.09
C ALA A 62 -2.01 -11.50 10.94
N THR A 63 -0.84 -11.58 10.31
CA THR A 63 0.45 -11.27 10.95
C THR A 63 0.56 -9.79 11.26
N ASN A 64 0.09 -8.94 10.34
CA ASN A 64 0.06 -7.49 10.51
C ASN A 64 -1.26 -6.94 9.99
N VAL A 65 -1.83 -5.97 10.71
CA VAL A 65 -3.04 -5.24 10.29
C VAL A 65 -2.79 -3.75 10.41
N MET A 66 -3.17 -3.01 9.37
CA MET A 66 -3.19 -1.55 9.37
C MET A 66 -4.59 -1.05 9.08
N VAL A 67 -5.09 -0.12 9.89
CA VAL A 67 -6.37 0.55 9.68
C VAL A 67 -6.11 2.02 9.36
N ILE A 68 -6.45 2.44 8.15
CA ILE A 68 -6.11 3.74 7.58
C ILE A 68 -7.36 4.56 7.31
N LYS A 69 -7.32 5.84 7.70
CA LYS A 69 -8.36 6.80 7.31
C LYS A 69 -8.24 7.14 5.83
N ILE A 70 -9.36 7.08 5.12
CA ILE A 70 -9.44 7.42 3.71
C ILE A 70 -9.38 8.94 3.55
N ARG A 71 -8.59 9.40 2.58
CA ARG A 71 -8.49 10.81 2.22
C ARG A 71 -8.68 10.98 0.72
N LYS A 72 -9.71 11.72 0.31
CA LYS A 72 -10.02 11.95 -1.11
C LYS A 72 -10.12 10.65 -1.92
N SER A 73 -10.81 9.65 -1.37
CA SER A 73 -10.92 8.30 -1.94
C SER A 73 -9.57 7.61 -2.24
N GLN A 74 -8.58 7.88 -1.39
CA GLN A 74 -7.26 7.27 -1.46
C GLN A 74 -6.85 6.72 -0.09
N ALA A 75 -6.16 5.61 -0.09
CA ALA A 75 -5.53 5.02 1.08
C ALA A 75 -4.20 4.36 0.67
N ARG A 76 -3.24 4.33 1.58
CA ARG A 76 -1.96 3.65 1.41
C ARG A 76 -1.61 2.94 2.71
N CYS A 77 -1.20 1.70 2.61
CA CYS A 77 -0.71 0.90 3.73
C CYS A 77 0.79 0.68 3.54
N ASP A 78 1.58 0.99 4.57
CA ASP A 78 3.04 0.86 4.55
C ASP A 78 3.45 -0.09 5.68
N PHE A 79 3.79 -1.32 5.34
CA PHE A 79 4.25 -2.34 6.29
C PHE A 79 5.78 -2.33 6.31
N GLU A 80 6.35 -1.78 7.37
CA GLU A 80 7.79 -1.73 7.61
C GLU A 80 8.25 -2.90 8.49
N ASP A 81 9.54 -3.19 8.47
CA ASP A 81 10.15 -4.24 9.29
C ASP A 81 9.56 -5.66 9.09
N ILE A 82 9.07 -5.94 7.89
CA ILE A 82 8.53 -7.25 7.54
C ILE A 82 9.67 -8.21 7.19
N PRO A 83 9.74 -9.40 7.79
CA PRO A 83 10.72 -10.41 7.42
C PRO A 83 10.56 -10.90 5.98
N LYS A 84 11.63 -11.43 5.39
CA LYS A 84 11.54 -12.14 4.11
C LYS A 84 10.61 -13.34 4.23
N GLY A 85 9.75 -13.54 3.24
CA GLY A 85 8.79 -14.62 3.31
C GLY A 85 7.82 -14.65 2.14
N THR A 86 6.80 -15.45 2.27
CA THR A 86 5.65 -15.50 1.34
C THR A 86 4.43 -15.00 2.09
N TYR A 87 3.78 -14.00 1.52
CA TYR A 87 2.64 -13.33 2.14
C TYR A 87 1.45 -13.30 1.20
N ALA A 88 0.26 -13.19 1.76
CA ALA A 88 -0.95 -12.80 1.05
C ALA A 88 -1.57 -11.60 1.76
N MET A 89 -2.25 -10.74 1.01
CA MET A 89 -2.90 -9.57 1.56
C MET A 89 -4.39 -9.55 1.25
N ALA A 90 -5.17 -9.15 2.25
CA ALA A 90 -6.58 -8.81 2.11
C ALA A 90 -6.77 -7.33 2.48
N VAL A 91 -7.63 -6.65 1.73
CA VAL A 91 -8.00 -5.27 2.00
C VAL A 91 -9.51 -5.15 2.06
N VAL A 92 -10.01 -4.44 3.08
CA VAL A 92 -11.43 -4.20 3.30
C VAL A 92 -11.67 -2.70 3.44
N HIS A 93 -12.67 -2.18 2.75
CA HIS A 93 -13.21 -0.84 2.98
C HIS A 93 -14.36 -0.95 3.98
N ASP A 94 -14.05 -0.83 5.25
CA ASP A 94 -15.00 -0.87 6.35
C ASP A 94 -15.68 0.51 6.50
N GLU A 95 -16.83 0.66 5.86
CA GLU A 95 -17.54 1.94 5.78
C GLU A 95 -18.22 2.33 7.09
N ASN A 96 -18.67 1.37 7.88
CA ASN A 96 -19.32 1.60 9.17
C ASN A 96 -18.39 1.43 10.38
N MET A 97 -17.11 1.07 10.15
CA MET A 97 -16.07 0.88 11.16
C MET A 97 -16.43 -0.19 12.21
N ASN A 98 -17.06 -1.29 11.76
CA ASN A 98 -17.42 -2.41 12.63
C ASN A 98 -16.34 -3.51 12.70
N GLY A 99 -15.25 -3.37 11.93
CA GLY A 99 -14.13 -4.33 11.90
C GLY A 99 -14.43 -5.62 11.14
N LYS A 100 -15.40 -5.62 10.25
CA LYS A 100 -15.82 -6.79 9.46
C LYS A 100 -16.08 -6.38 8.03
N LEU A 101 -16.04 -7.33 7.11
CA LEU A 101 -16.57 -7.17 5.77
C LEU A 101 -18.07 -7.49 5.81
N ASP A 102 -18.90 -6.47 5.67
CA ASP A 102 -20.34 -6.66 5.67
C ASP A 102 -20.83 -7.34 4.39
N THR A 103 -21.79 -8.23 4.56
CA THR A 103 -22.41 -8.99 3.48
C THR A 103 -23.93 -8.88 3.54
N ASN A 104 -24.60 -9.04 2.40
CA ASN A 104 -26.03 -9.17 2.36
C ASN A 104 -26.48 -10.58 2.85
N TRP A 105 -27.78 -10.83 2.86
CA TRP A 105 -28.36 -12.11 3.29
C TRP A 105 -27.95 -13.33 2.43
N LEU A 106 -27.42 -13.11 1.22
CA LEU A 106 -26.83 -14.14 0.34
C LEU A 106 -25.34 -14.37 0.58
N GLY A 107 -24.71 -13.64 1.52
CA GLY A 107 -23.27 -13.70 1.76
C GLY A 107 -22.42 -12.92 0.75
N ILE A 108 -23.06 -12.08 -0.09
CA ILE A 108 -22.35 -11.25 -1.06
C ILE A 108 -21.88 -9.98 -0.33
N PRO A 109 -20.58 -9.60 -0.44
CA PRO A 109 -20.07 -8.38 0.16
C PRO A 109 -20.85 -7.13 -0.28
N THR A 110 -21.16 -6.26 0.67
CA THR A 110 -21.78 -4.95 0.44
C THR A 110 -20.78 -3.81 0.59
N GLU A 111 -19.63 -4.10 1.15
CA GLU A 111 -18.47 -3.23 1.31
C GLU A 111 -17.36 -3.59 0.34
N GLY A 112 -16.39 -2.67 0.16
CA GLY A 112 -15.29 -2.89 -0.76
C GLY A 112 -14.26 -3.88 -0.22
N TYR A 113 -13.76 -4.75 -1.08
CA TYR A 113 -12.72 -5.71 -0.73
C TYR A 113 -11.75 -5.93 -1.89
N GLY A 114 -10.55 -6.40 -1.58
CA GLY A 114 -9.53 -6.76 -2.55
C GLY A 114 -8.51 -7.71 -1.98
N PHE A 115 -7.82 -8.44 -2.87
CA PHE A 115 -6.78 -9.39 -2.49
C PHE A 115 -5.54 -9.17 -3.36
N SER A 116 -4.36 -9.46 -2.81
CA SER A 116 -3.12 -9.44 -3.60
C SER A 116 -3.23 -10.35 -4.82
N ASN A 117 -2.50 -10.01 -5.89
CA ASN A 117 -2.56 -10.65 -7.20
C ASN A 117 -3.94 -10.55 -7.89
N ASP A 118 -4.82 -9.64 -7.46
CA ASP A 118 -6.22 -9.59 -7.92
C ASP A 118 -6.91 -10.98 -7.84
N ALA A 119 -6.53 -11.75 -6.83
CA ALA A 119 -6.97 -13.13 -6.66
C ALA A 119 -8.48 -13.21 -6.47
N LYS A 120 -9.11 -14.17 -7.14
CA LYS A 120 -10.57 -14.40 -7.12
C LYS A 120 -10.87 -15.83 -6.72
N GLY A 121 -11.88 -16.00 -5.88
CA GLY A 121 -12.46 -17.31 -5.62
C GLY A 121 -13.61 -17.60 -6.56
N LEU A 122 -13.86 -18.87 -6.84
CA LEU A 122 -14.95 -19.29 -7.74
C LEU A 122 -16.32 -19.07 -7.08
N LEU A 123 -16.44 -19.35 -5.78
CA LEU A 123 -17.68 -19.27 -4.99
C LEU A 123 -17.40 -18.66 -3.60
N GLY A 124 -16.66 -17.54 -3.56
CA GLY A 124 -16.32 -16.89 -2.31
C GLY A 124 -14.90 -16.32 -2.31
N ALA A 125 -14.27 -16.26 -1.14
CA ALA A 125 -12.92 -15.73 -1.00
C ALA A 125 -11.88 -16.61 -1.71
N PRO A 126 -10.77 -16.03 -2.24
CA PRO A 126 -9.68 -16.79 -2.83
C PRO A 126 -8.92 -17.60 -1.78
N SER A 127 -8.17 -18.59 -2.25
CA SER A 127 -7.22 -19.28 -1.40
C SER A 127 -6.00 -18.40 -1.09
N PHE A 128 -5.33 -18.67 0.03
CA PHE A 128 -4.05 -18.04 0.37
C PHE A 128 -3.04 -18.18 -0.77
N SER A 129 -2.90 -19.37 -1.35
CA SER A 129 -1.95 -19.62 -2.45
C SER A 129 -2.24 -18.78 -3.71
N ALA A 130 -3.51 -18.50 -4.01
CA ALA A 130 -3.87 -17.65 -5.15
C ALA A 130 -3.49 -16.18 -4.94
N ALA A 131 -3.56 -15.71 -3.69
CA ALA A 131 -3.20 -14.35 -3.30
C ALA A 131 -1.72 -14.20 -2.91
N SER A 132 -0.96 -15.28 -2.77
CA SER A 132 0.42 -15.25 -2.27
C SER A 132 1.39 -14.55 -3.20
N PHE A 133 2.31 -13.77 -2.61
CA PHE A 133 3.44 -13.14 -3.29
C PHE A 133 4.73 -13.31 -2.44
N PRO A 134 5.91 -13.44 -3.09
CA PRO A 134 7.17 -13.46 -2.37
C PRO A 134 7.59 -12.05 -1.96
N TYR A 135 8.20 -11.92 -0.79
CA TYR A 135 8.84 -10.71 -0.32
C TYR A 135 10.30 -10.99 0.07
N ASP A 136 11.23 -10.29 -0.54
CA ASP A 136 12.68 -10.52 -0.40
C ASP A 136 13.35 -9.63 0.67
N GLY A 137 12.55 -8.82 1.39
CA GLY A 137 13.04 -7.89 2.40
C GLY A 137 13.54 -6.55 1.83
N GLN A 138 13.33 -6.30 0.54
CA GLN A 138 13.59 -5.01 -0.08
C GLN A 138 12.30 -4.19 -0.17
N ASN A 139 12.39 -3.01 -0.78
CA ASN A 139 11.21 -2.18 -1.01
C ASN A 139 10.30 -2.84 -2.06
N LEU A 140 9.05 -3.12 -1.71
CA LEU A 140 8.03 -3.68 -2.60
C LEU A 140 6.84 -2.71 -2.70
N ASP A 141 6.70 -2.05 -3.84
CA ASP A 141 5.54 -1.21 -4.14
C ASP A 141 4.48 -2.00 -4.90
N MET A 142 3.24 -1.99 -4.39
CA MET A 142 2.10 -2.69 -4.93
C MET A 142 0.90 -1.77 -5.11
N THR A 143 0.00 -2.14 -6.01
CA THR A 143 -1.34 -1.55 -6.11
C THR A 143 -2.40 -2.62 -5.94
N MET A 144 -3.47 -2.33 -5.22
CA MET A 144 -4.62 -3.21 -5.06
C MET A 144 -5.90 -2.45 -5.34
N SER A 145 -6.77 -3.03 -6.18
CA SER A 145 -8.08 -2.46 -6.50
C SER A 145 -9.17 -3.08 -5.65
N LEU A 146 -10.07 -2.24 -5.12
CA LEU A 146 -11.27 -2.71 -4.44
C LEU A 146 -12.39 -3.03 -5.42
N HIS A 147 -13.13 -4.08 -5.09
CA HIS A 147 -14.38 -4.50 -5.72
C HIS A 147 -15.54 -4.30 -4.73
N TYR A 148 -16.75 -4.02 -5.27
CA TYR A 148 -17.97 -3.77 -4.48
C TYR A 148 -19.12 -4.63 -4.96
#